data_dc56e1af800dc10d4cb7f7830eca1bea
#
_entry.id   dc56e1af800dc10d4cb7f7830eca1bea
#
_cell.length_a   1.000
_cell.length_b   1.000
_cell.length_c   1.000
_cell.angle_alpha   90.00
_cell.angle_beta   90.00
_cell.angle_gamma   90.00
#
_symmetry.space_group_name_H-M   'P 1'
#
loop_
_entity.id
_entity.type
_entity.pdbx_description
1 polymer ?
#
loop_
_entity_poly.entity_id
_entity_poly.type
_entity_poly.pdbx_seq_one_letter_code
_entity_poly.pdbx_strand_id
1 'polypeptide(L)'
;MAINAEVLRIRDVFSAANDIRVPPFQRSFAWGDEETGVLIKDLLDAFRNTVIYFLGATVVIRPRGRGPSDVVDGQQRLTTLTIILAVLRDLSKSSDEAALLHTMIGHETMGMMFGGGQRWRVTLNTLDTPFFRMNVQARGSTNDQDRIREAARDSRSESQARL
;
A
#
# COMPACT_ATOMS: atom_id res chain seq x y z
N MET A 1 -9.09 5.68 26.76
CA MET A 1 -8.47 5.66 25.42
C MET A 1 -9.02 6.88 24.70
N ALA A 2 -8.19 7.82 24.26
CA ALA A 2 -8.66 8.98 23.51
C ALA A 2 -8.67 8.65 22.02
N ILE A 3 -9.77 8.95 21.33
CA ILE A 3 -9.86 8.90 19.89
C ILE A 3 -9.48 10.28 19.38
N ASN A 4 -8.50 10.34 18.47
CA ASN A 4 -8.11 11.56 17.79
C ASN A 4 -8.48 11.42 16.32
N ALA A 5 -9.13 12.44 15.73
CA ALA A 5 -9.50 12.47 14.33
C ALA A 5 -8.83 13.68 13.67
N GLU A 6 -8.21 13.44 12.52
CA GLU A 6 -7.51 14.45 11.74
C GLU A 6 -7.75 14.24 10.25
N VAL A 7 -7.76 15.32 9.48
CA VAL A 7 -7.87 15.25 8.02
C VAL A 7 -6.47 15.30 7.44
N LEU A 8 -6.08 14.23 6.73
CA LEU A 8 -4.76 14.09 6.13
C LEU A 8 -4.87 14.00 4.60
N ARG A 9 -3.89 14.55 3.90
CA ARG A 9 -3.72 14.31 2.47
C ARG A 9 -3.09 12.94 2.26
N ILE A 10 -3.28 12.33 1.08
CA ILE A 10 -2.67 11.04 0.72
C ILE A 10 -1.16 11.05 0.99
N ARG A 11 -0.46 12.11 0.58
CA ARG A 11 1.00 12.25 0.80
C ARG A 11 1.40 12.20 2.28
N ASP A 12 0.54 12.68 3.18
CA ASP A 12 0.81 12.73 4.61
C ASP A 12 0.55 11.37 5.25
N VAL A 13 -0.44 10.63 4.75
CA VAL A 13 -0.69 9.22 5.14
C VAL A 13 0.50 8.34 4.76
N PHE A 14 1.02 8.50 3.53
CA PHE A 14 2.15 7.73 3.00
C PHE A 14 3.52 8.41 3.27
N SER A 15 3.62 9.19 4.35
CA SER A 15 4.86 9.88 4.74
C SER A 15 5.75 8.99 5.61
N ALA A 16 6.98 9.47 5.84
CA ALA A 16 7.96 8.79 6.69
C ALA A 16 7.52 8.61 8.15
N ALA A 17 6.54 9.40 8.61
CA ALA A 17 6.02 9.33 9.97
C ALA A 17 5.03 8.17 10.18
N ASN A 18 4.52 7.57 9.11
CA ASN A 18 3.44 6.61 9.17
C ASN A 18 3.85 5.29 8.52
N ASP A 19 4.26 4.32 9.34
CA ASP A 19 4.33 2.93 8.92
C ASP A 19 3.05 2.25 9.39
N ILE A 20 2.29 1.68 8.46
CA ILE A 20 0.97 1.09 8.72
C ILE A 20 1.08 -0.42 8.48
N ARG A 21 0.52 -1.20 9.40
CA ARG A 21 0.49 -2.65 9.29
C ARG A 21 -0.95 -3.15 9.33
N VAL A 22 -1.28 -4.07 8.44
CA VAL A 22 -2.49 -4.87 8.52
C VAL A 22 -2.24 -6.02 9.48
N PRO A 23 -2.94 -6.09 10.63
CA PRO A 23 -2.74 -7.16 11.60
C PRO A 23 -3.06 -8.54 11.01
N PRO A 24 -2.45 -9.63 11.54
CA PRO A 24 -2.66 -10.99 11.02
C PRO A 24 -4.10 -11.51 11.08
N PHE A 25 -4.92 -10.97 11.98
CA PHE A 25 -6.33 -11.35 12.14
C PHE A 25 -7.27 -10.62 11.18
N GLN A 26 -6.76 -9.63 10.44
CA GLN A 26 -7.54 -8.96 9.39
C GLN A 26 -7.57 -9.82 8.13
N ARG A 27 -8.71 -9.77 7.41
CA ARG A 27 -8.86 -10.51 6.15
C ARG A 27 -7.83 -10.07 5.12
N SER A 28 -7.50 -10.97 4.22
CA SER A 28 -6.68 -10.69 3.04
C SER A 28 -7.31 -9.62 2.15
N PHE A 29 -6.51 -9.08 1.22
CA PHE A 29 -6.99 -8.16 0.21
C PHE A 29 -8.09 -8.83 -0.63
N ALA A 30 -9.25 -8.18 -0.73
CA ALA A 30 -10.44 -8.77 -1.32
C ALA A 30 -11.16 -7.86 -2.35
N TRP A 31 -10.68 -6.62 -2.56
CA TRP A 31 -11.24 -5.76 -3.60
C TRP A 31 -10.95 -6.33 -4.98
N GLY A 32 -11.98 -6.36 -5.82
CA GLY A 32 -11.92 -6.76 -7.21
C GLY A 32 -11.90 -5.56 -8.16
N ASP A 33 -12.21 -5.84 -9.41
CA ASP A 33 -12.22 -4.84 -10.49
C ASP A 33 -13.30 -3.78 -10.25
N GLU A 34 -14.42 -4.14 -9.63
CA GLU A 34 -15.53 -3.21 -9.38
C GLU A 34 -15.15 -2.12 -8.37
N GLU A 35 -14.74 -2.50 -7.15
CA GLU A 35 -14.39 -1.54 -6.10
C GLU A 35 -13.17 -0.71 -6.49
N THR A 36 -12.17 -1.36 -7.11
CA THR A 36 -10.97 -0.69 -7.60
C THR A 36 -11.30 0.29 -8.72
N GLY A 37 -12.18 -0.11 -9.65
CA GLY A 37 -12.63 0.73 -10.76
C GLY A 37 -13.38 1.96 -10.29
N VAL A 38 -14.26 1.82 -9.29
CA VAL A 38 -14.96 2.96 -8.67
C VAL A 38 -13.96 3.94 -8.06
N LEU A 39 -13.01 3.46 -7.25
CA LEU A 39 -11.99 4.33 -6.64
C LEU A 39 -11.16 5.07 -7.69
N ILE A 40 -10.69 4.38 -8.73
CA ILE A 40 -9.89 5.01 -9.80
C ILE A 40 -10.71 6.07 -10.53
N LYS A 41 -11.97 5.75 -10.87
CA LYS A 41 -12.87 6.70 -11.54
C LYS A 41 -13.06 7.95 -10.70
N ASP A 42 -13.36 7.81 -9.41
CA ASP A 42 -13.57 8.93 -8.51
C ASP A 42 -12.32 9.81 -8.37
N LEU A 43 -11.13 9.19 -8.28
CA LEU A 43 -9.86 9.93 -8.26
C LEU A 43 -9.61 10.69 -9.56
N LEU A 44 -9.89 10.09 -10.71
CA LEU A 44 -9.74 10.75 -12.01
C LEU A 44 -10.73 11.90 -12.21
N ASP A 45 -11.98 11.71 -11.78
CA ASP A 45 -13.01 12.74 -11.86
C ASP A 45 -12.68 13.92 -10.92
N ALA A 46 -12.20 13.64 -9.71
CA ALA A 46 -11.74 14.68 -8.79
C ALA A 46 -10.53 15.46 -9.36
N PHE A 47 -9.57 14.75 -9.95
CA PHE A 47 -8.40 15.37 -10.59
C PHE A 47 -8.78 16.26 -11.77
N ARG A 48 -9.64 15.77 -12.68
CA ARG A 48 -10.09 16.52 -13.86
C ARG A 48 -10.90 17.78 -13.51
N ASN A 49 -11.71 17.68 -12.46
CA ASN A 49 -12.55 18.77 -12.01
C ASN A 49 -11.89 19.68 -10.96
N THR A 50 -10.65 19.37 -10.56
CA THR A 50 -9.89 20.14 -9.56
C THR A 50 -10.66 20.27 -8.24
N VAL A 51 -11.37 19.22 -7.83
CA VAL A 51 -12.13 19.19 -6.58
C VAL A 51 -11.43 18.33 -5.52
N ILE A 52 -11.66 18.68 -4.25
CA ILE A 52 -11.19 17.85 -3.14
C ILE A 52 -12.12 16.63 -3.04
N TYR A 53 -11.52 15.44 -3.12
CA TYR A 53 -12.23 14.18 -2.95
C TYR A 53 -11.93 13.56 -1.58
N PHE A 54 -12.97 13.25 -0.82
CA PHE A 54 -12.84 12.58 0.46
C PHE A 54 -12.80 11.06 0.27
N LEU A 55 -11.63 10.48 0.48
CA LEU A 55 -11.39 9.04 0.31
C LEU A 55 -12.06 8.15 1.37
N GLY A 56 -12.69 8.74 2.37
CA GLY A 56 -13.27 8.03 3.52
C GLY A 56 -12.30 7.95 4.71
N ALA A 57 -12.82 7.47 5.82
CA ALA A 57 -12.04 7.33 7.04
C ALA A 57 -11.11 6.12 6.99
N THR A 58 -9.96 6.24 7.67
CA THR A 58 -9.07 5.14 8.00
C THR A 58 -8.85 5.14 9.51
N VAL A 59 -9.06 4.01 10.16
CA VAL A 59 -8.89 3.87 11.60
C VAL A 59 -7.62 3.08 11.89
N VAL A 60 -6.72 3.68 12.66
CA VAL A 60 -5.47 3.04 13.07
C VAL A 60 -5.29 3.08 14.59
N ILE A 61 -4.66 2.05 15.12
CA ILE A 61 -4.21 2.00 16.52
C ILE A 61 -2.71 2.26 16.52
N ARG A 62 -2.30 3.40 17.10
CA ARG A 62 -0.88 3.74 17.27
C ARG A 62 -0.29 3.02 18.48
N PRO A 63 0.88 2.39 18.38
CA PRO A 63 1.54 1.78 19.54
C PRO A 63 1.98 2.88 20.53
N ARG A 64 2.06 2.54 21.84
CA ARG A 64 2.57 3.46 22.88
C ARG A 64 4.06 3.78 22.74
N GLY A 65 4.79 3.09 21.85
CA GLY A 65 6.21 3.24 21.61
C GLY A 65 6.52 3.35 20.12
N ARG A 66 7.76 3.02 19.74
CA ARG A 66 8.16 2.95 18.32
C ARG A 66 7.60 1.69 17.66
N GLY A 67 6.99 1.82 16.51
CA GLY A 67 6.49 0.71 15.72
C GLY A 67 5.43 1.14 14.73
N PRO A 68 5.00 0.25 13.84
CA PRO A 68 3.94 0.53 12.88
C PRO A 68 2.59 0.70 13.60
N SER A 69 1.72 1.50 13.02
CA SER A 69 0.33 1.60 13.43
C SER A 69 -0.48 0.45 12.86
N ASP A 70 -1.29 -0.21 13.66
CA ASP A 70 -2.17 -1.28 13.22
C ASP A 70 -3.45 -0.70 12.62
N VAL A 71 -3.74 -1.00 11.35
CA VAL A 71 -5.00 -0.57 10.72
C VAL A 71 -6.16 -1.45 11.20
N VAL A 72 -7.24 -0.79 11.61
CA VAL A 72 -8.49 -1.44 12.03
C VAL A 72 -9.53 -1.36 10.91
N ASP A 73 -9.59 -0.23 10.21
CA ASP A 73 -10.48 -0.01 9.08
C ASP A 73 -9.77 0.80 7.99
N GLY A 74 -10.19 0.58 6.73
CA GLY A 74 -9.60 1.21 5.55
C GLY A 74 -8.44 0.45 4.89
N GLN A 75 -8.14 -0.77 5.34
CA GLN A 75 -7.01 -1.59 4.81
C GLN A 75 -7.09 -1.81 3.29
N GLN A 76 -8.28 -2.14 2.75
CA GLN A 76 -8.45 -2.39 1.32
C GLN A 76 -8.07 -1.15 0.50
N ARG A 77 -8.54 0.02 0.94
CA ARG A 77 -8.24 1.30 0.30
C ARG A 77 -6.75 1.65 0.36
N LEU A 78 -6.11 1.49 1.52
CA LEU A 78 -4.67 1.72 1.67
C LEU A 78 -3.85 0.80 0.77
N THR A 79 -4.24 -0.47 0.66
CA THR A 79 -3.62 -1.44 -0.24
C THR A 79 -3.77 -1.01 -1.70
N THR A 80 -4.98 -0.65 -2.13
CA THR A 80 -5.25 -0.20 -3.50
C THR A 80 -4.49 1.08 -3.83
N LEU A 81 -4.45 2.05 -2.91
CA LEU A 81 -3.65 3.28 -3.10
C LEU A 81 -2.16 2.96 -3.24
N THR A 82 -1.64 2.00 -2.47
CA THR A 82 -0.24 1.55 -2.63
C THR A 82 0.00 0.92 -4.01
N ILE A 83 -0.94 0.13 -4.51
CA ILE A 83 -0.87 -0.44 -5.88
C ILE A 83 -0.86 0.68 -6.92
N ILE A 84 -1.76 1.66 -6.81
CA ILE A 84 -1.81 2.81 -7.73
C ILE A 84 -0.48 3.58 -7.71
N LEU A 85 0.08 3.87 -6.53
CA LEU A 85 1.37 4.54 -6.40
C LEU A 85 2.51 3.74 -7.04
N ALA A 86 2.50 2.40 -6.89
CA ALA A 86 3.50 1.52 -7.49
C ALA A 86 3.41 1.50 -9.02
N VAL A 87 2.20 1.42 -9.57
CA VAL A 87 1.97 1.49 -11.03
C VAL A 87 2.40 2.85 -11.58
N LEU A 88 2.02 3.95 -10.93
CA LEU A 88 2.43 5.29 -11.35
C LEU A 88 3.95 5.46 -11.29
N ARG A 89 4.61 4.95 -10.25
CA ARG A 89 6.07 4.92 -10.13
C ARG A 89 6.73 4.21 -11.32
N ASP A 90 6.23 3.04 -11.66
CA ASP A 90 6.85 2.18 -12.67
C ASP A 90 6.52 2.66 -14.11
N LEU A 91 5.43 3.38 -14.29
CA LEU A 91 5.06 4.04 -15.57
C LEU A 91 5.71 5.42 -15.75
N SER A 92 6.22 6.04 -14.68
CA SER A 92 6.81 7.39 -14.77
C SER A 92 8.06 7.39 -15.65
N LYS A 93 8.11 8.36 -16.58
CA LYS A 93 9.29 8.60 -17.43
C LYS A 93 10.34 9.47 -16.73
N SER A 94 9.94 10.14 -15.65
CA SER A 94 10.83 10.99 -14.85
C SER A 94 11.41 10.19 -13.70
N SER A 95 12.75 10.15 -13.58
CA SER A 95 13.45 9.52 -12.47
C SER A 95 13.09 10.16 -11.12
N ASP A 96 12.91 11.48 -11.09
CA ASP A 96 12.60 12.22 -9.88
C ASP A 96 11.18 11.96 -9.40
N GLU A 97 10.21 11.90 -10.31
CA GLU A 97 8.84 11.51 -9.99
C GLU A 97 8.77 10.05 -9.49
N ALA A 98 9.45 9.14 -10.18
CA ALA A 98 9.53 7.74 -9.77
C ALA A 98 10.18 7.59 -8.38
N ALA A 99 11.24 8.37 -8.10
CA ALA A 99 11.86 8.39 -6.79
C ALA A 99 10.92 8.92 -5.71
N LEU A 100 10.22 10.03 -5.97
CA LEU A 100 9.22 10.60 -5.06
C LEU A 100 8.11 9.60 -4.75
N LEU A 101 7.51 8.99 -5.77
CA LEU A 101 6.47 7.97 -5.61
C LEU A 101 6.98 6.77 -4.82
N HIS A 102 8.25 6.37 -5.04
CA HIS A 102 8.85 5.28 -4.26
C HIS A 102 8.95 5.61 -2.76
N THR A 103 9.26 6.85 -2.38
CA THR A 103 9.32 7.25 -0.97
C THR A 103 7.97 7.15 -0.26
N MET A 104 6.87 7.27 -1.02
CA MET A 104 5.51 7.05 -0.51
C MET A 104 5.15 5.57 -0.35
N ILE A 105 5.85 4.66 -1.04
CA ILE A 105 5.65 3.21 -0.93
C ILE A 105 6.55 2.62 0.15
N GLY A 106 7.79 3.09 0.22
CA GLY A 106 8.80 2.62 1.17
C GLY A 106 10.06 3.45 1.13
N HIS A 107 10.99 3.17 2.02
CA HIS A 107 12.28 3.82 2.07
C HIS A 107 13.35 2.86 2.59
N GLU A 108 14.57 3.11 2.17
CA GLU A 108 15.74 2.42 2.70
C GLU A 108 16.12 3.02 4.05
N THR A 109 16.31 2.19 5.06
CA THR A 109 16.86 2.64 6.35
C THR A 109 18.38 2.64 6.27
N MET A 110 19.02 3.78 6.58
CA MET A 110 20.46 3.88 6.73
C MET A 110 20.91 2.94 7.85
N GLY A 111 21.58 1.87 7.49
CA GLY A 111 22.05 0.89 8.46
C GLY A 111 22.64 -0.35 7.81
N MET A 112 23.19 -0.25 6.60
CA MET A 112 23.88 -1.38 5.93
C MET A 112 24.99 -2.00 6.79
N MET A 113 25.58 -1.24 7.72
CA MET A 113 26.55 -1.75 8.71
C MET A 113 25.90 -2.49 9.89
N PHE A 114 24.57 -2.31 10.11
CA PHE A 114 23.84 -2.87 11.25
C PHE A 114 22.51 -3.54 10.86
N GLY A 115 22.42 -4.10 9.65
CA GLY A 115 21.21 -4.78 9.19
C GLY A 115 20.10 -3.83 8.71
N GLY A 116 20.46 -2.71 8.12
CA GLY A 116 19.50 -1.80 7.46
C GLY A 116 18.76 -2.52 6.34
N GLY A 117 17.46 -2.28 6.26
CA GLY A 117 16.57 -2.93 5.30
C GLY A 117 15.55 -1.96 4.73
N GLN A 118 14.84 -2.43 3.72
CA GLN A 118 13.70 -1.71 3.15
C GLN A 118 12.57 -1.66 4.17
N ARG A 119 12.08 -0.45 4.51
CA ARG A 119 10.85 -0.26 5.29
C ARG A 119 9.72 0.14 4.36
N TRP A 120 8.59 -0.54 4.49
CA TRP A 120 7.41 -0.32 3.68
C TRP A 120 6.38 0.49 4.46
N ARG A 121 5.72 1.46 3.80
CA ARG A 121 4.67 2.29 4.43
C ARG A 121 3.44 1.48 4.78
N VAL A 122 3.10 0.52 3.92
CA VAL A 122 2.02 -0.42 4.18
C VAL A 122 2.57 -1.83 4.16
N THR A 123 2.38 -2.56 5.25
CA THR A 123 2.71 -3.99 5.34
C THR A 123 1.40 -4.74 5.52
N LEU A 124 1.14 -5.71 4.66
CA LEU A 124 -0.06 -6.53 4.72
C LEU A 124 0.06 -7.60 5.81
N ASN A 125 -0.98 -8.43 5.96
CA ASN A 125 -0.93 -9.60 6.82
C ASN A 125 0.16 -10.58 6.36
N THR A 126 0.43 -11.60 7.16
CA THR A 126 1.54 -12.54 6.92
C THR A 126 1.41 -13.31 5.60
N LEU A 127 0.18 -13.57 5.15
CA LEU A 127 -0.09 -14.34 3.93
C LEU A 127 0.15 -13.50 2.67
N ASP A 128 -0.33 -12.25 2.69
CA ASP A 128 -0.31 -11.37 1.51
C ASP A 128 1.04 -10.64 1.34
N THR A 129 1.79 -10.44 2.44
CA THR A 129 3.03 -9.65 2.45
C THR A 129 4.09 -10.14 1.45
N PRO A 130 4.40 -11.44 1.32
CA PRO A 130 5.43 -11.89 0.38
C PRO A 130 5.06 -11.53 -1.07
N PHE A 131 3.82 -11.84 -1.47
CA PHE A 131 3.32 -11.51 -2.80
C PHE A 131 3.34 -10.00 -3.05
N PHE A 132 2.82 -9.21 -2.10
CA PHE A 132 2.69 -7.77 -2.23
C PHE A 132 4.04 -7.07 -2.35
N ARG A 133 5.04 -7.49 -1.56
CA ARG A 133 6.40 -6.94 -1.65
C ARG A 133 7.05 -7.22 -2.99
N MET A 134 6.95 -8.46 -3.47
CA MET A 134 7.63 -8.90 -4.67
C MET A 134 6.98 -8.36 -5.96
N ASN A 135 5.64 -8.26 -5.97
CA ASN A 135 4.89 -7.99 -7.20
C ASN A 135 4.29 -6.58 -7.27
N VAL A 136 4.33 -5.82 -6.17
CA VAL A 136 3.82 -4.45 -6.12
C VAL A 136 4.87 -3.47 -5.60
N GLN A 137 5.42 -3.71 -4.42
CA GLN A 137 6.24 -2.71 -3.74
C GLN A 137 7.67 -2.61 -4.32
N ALA A 138 8.23 -3.71 -4.80
CA ALA A 138 9.54 -3.71 -5.46
C ALA A 138 9.53 -2.80 -6.70
N ARG A 139 10.66 -2.13 -6.98
CA ARG A 139 10.77 -1.24 -8.15
C ARG A 139 10.65 -2.02 -9.45
N GLY A 140 9.87 -1.50 -10.39
CA GLY A 140 9.65 -2.12 -11.71
C GLY A 140 8.78 -3.37 -11.70
N SER A 141 8.29 -3.79 -10.51
CA SER A 141 7.55 -5.04 -10.39
C SER A 141 6.19 -5.02 -11.09
N THR A 142 5.59 -3.85 -11.26
CA THR A 142 4.27 -3.72 -11.89
C THR A 142 4.32 -3.64 -13.42
N ASN A 143 5.50 -3.61 -14.03
CA ASN A 143 5.67 -3.55 -15.49
C ASN A 143 5.38 -4.89 -16.19
N ASP A 144 5.55 -6.01 -15.50
CA ASP A 144 5.33 -7.35 -16.04
C ASP A 144 4.02 -7.94 -15.49
N GLN A 145 2.93 -7.62 -16.19
CA GLN A 145 1.59 -8.05 -15.78
C GLN A 145 1.37 -9.55 -15.93
N ASP A 146 2.02 -10.21 -16.91
CA ASP A 146 1.86 -11.64 -17.10
C ASP A 146 2.53 -12.42 -15.98
N ARG A 147 3.71 -12.01 -15.56
CA ARG A 147 4.37 -12.55 -14.37
C ARG A 147 3.51 -12.38 -13.10
N ILE A 148 2.88 -11.20 -12.93
CA ILE A 148 2.00 -10.97 -11.77
C ILE A 148 0.79 -11.89 -11.79
N ARG A 149 0.17 -12.10 -12.97
CA ARG A 149 -0.97 -13.01 -13.11
C ARG A 149 -0.60 -14.45 -12.81
N GLU A 150 0.56 -14.90 -13.28
CA GLU A 150 1.08 -16.24 -12.99
C GLU A 150 1.34 -16.41 -11.50
N ALA A 151 2.08 -15.51 -10.88
CA ALA A 151 2.35 -15.52 -9.45
C ALA A 151 1.06 -15.49 -8.59
N ALA A 152 0.02 -14.77 -9.04
CA ALA A 152 -1.27 -14.73 -8.36
C ALA A 152 -2.03 -16.06 -8.45
N ARG A 153 -1.88 -16.80 -9.53
CA ARG A 153 -2.47 -18.16 -9.67
C ARG A 153 -1.78 -19.13 -8.72
N ASP A 154 -0.45 -19.10 -8.65
CA ASP A 154 0.34 -19.96 -7.79
C ASP A 154 0.04 -19.71 -6.31
N SER A 155 -0.04 -18.43 -5.90
CA SER A 155 -0.36 -18.08 -4.50
C SER A 155 -1.77 -18.50 -4.09
N ARG A 156 -2.74 -18.50 -5.01
CA ARG A 156 -4.10 -19.01 -4.74
C ARG A 156 -4.12 -20.52 -4.60
N SER A 157 -3.36 -21.24 -5.45
CA SER A 157 -3.25 -22.70 -5.35
C SER A 157 -2.62 -23.15 -4.05
N GLU A 158 -1.58 -22.46 -3.55
CA GLU A 158 -0.98 -22.73 -2.25
C GLU A 158 -1.94 -22.46 -1.07
N SER A 159 -2.75 -21.41 -1.15
CA SER A 159 -3.74 -21.09 -0.13
C SER A 159 -4.87 -22.11 -0.08
N GLN A 160 -5.31 -22.65 -1.23
CA GLN A 160 -6.31 -23.70 -1.30
C GLN A 160 -5.79 -25.07 -0.83
N ALA A 161 -4.51 -25.33 -1.00
CA ALA A 161 -3.89 -26.58 -0.54
C ALA A 161 -3.68 -26.63 1.00
N ARG A 162 -3.87 -25.49 1.70
CA ARG A 162 -3.76 -25.39 3.18
C ARG A 162 -5.11 -25.44 3.91
N LEU A 163 -6.23 -25.53 3.17
CA LEU A 163 -7.58 -25.76 3.69
C LEU A 163 -7.98 -27.23 3.53
#